data_6594b2241d200b6128610ca74a6d99ed
#
_entry.id   6594b2241d200b6128610ca74a6d99ed
#
_cell.length_a   1.000
_cell.length_b   1.000
_cell.length_c   1.000
_cell.angle_alpha   90.00
_cell.angle_beta   90.00
_cell.angle_gamma   90.00
#
_symmetry.space_group_name_H-M   'P 1'
#
loop_
_entity.id
_entity.type
_entity.pdbx_description
1 polymer ?
#
loop_
_entity_poly.entity_id
_entity_poly.type
_entity_poly.pdbx_seq_one_letter_code
_entity_poly.pdbx_strand_id
1 'polypeptide(L)'
;TNGQSVNLIYSDSTKGWIPLEDDVVADEPDPPPTQRAILGYGRNTSNAKVNTSNLINSSGVVGNDVTGVGTARRSLGAVSYGGDKAIFGYGLTDSRVSMTNLVNNSGVVGSDVSGVGTARSGLGTTTYGTTGQAMFAYGENASSAKVTTRNLVNSSGVVASDSSGAGTARQVLAGNAYGVGLGIFAFGNAGGGVSNLVSFTGVIATDTSAVGTSRAGPGAAGYGTGLAIFAFGEAAGSDFTNVSNKVSFTGVVASDTTGVGTGRNSVAAASYGGDKAIFSGGELANGNKVGMTNLVSNTGVVASDVSAVATGREAAAASGYSYSA
;
A
#
# COMPACT_ATOMS: atom_id res chain seq x y z
N THR A 1 -30.37 -2.96 4.32
CA THR A 1 -31.05 -2.00 5.22
C THR A 1 -31.38 -2.74 6.50
N ASN A 2 -30.52 -2.61 7.50
CA ASN A 2 -30.81 -3.09 8.84
C ASN A 2 -31.90 -2.20 9.41
N GLY A 3 -33.01 -2.81 9.84
CA GLY A 3 -34.08 -2.13 10.53
C GLY A 3 -33.57 -1.68 11.89
N GLN A 4 -33.22 -0.42 11.99
CA GLN A 4 -32.94 0.21 13.29
C GLN A 4 -34.29 0.56 13.92
N SER A 5 -34.48 0.18 15.17
CA SER A 5 -35.59 0.64 15.99
C SER A 5 -35.10 1.74 16.90
N VAL A 6 -35.71 2.90 16.83
CA VAL A 6 -35.44 4.03 17.74
C VAL A 6 -36.57 4.11 18.74
N ASN A 7 -36.24 4.06 20.02
CA ASN A 7 -37.19 4.35 21.08
C ASN A 7 -37.28 5.86 21.31
N LEU A 8 -38.40 6.45 21.02
CA LEU A 8 -38.63 7.88 21.21
C LEU A 8 -39.57 8.10 22.40
N ILE A 9 -39.25 9.05 23.26
CA ILE A 9 -40.16 9.53 24.30
C ILE A 9 -40.57 10.97 23.98
N TYR A 10 -41.85 11.27 24.14
CA TYR A 10 -42.31 12.64 24.08
C TYR A 10 -42.06 13.33 25.44
N SER A 11 -41.25 14.37 25.44
CA SER A 11 -40.90 15.11 26.66
C SER A 11 -41.91 16.18 27.00
N ASP A 12 -42.09 17.14 26.11
CA ASP A 12 -43.05 18.25 26.26
C ASP A 12 -43.18 19.02 24.91
N SER A 13 -44.07 20.01 24.88
CA SER A 13 -44.31 20.82 23.67
C SER A 13 -43.13 21.68 23.24
N THR A 14 -42.12 21.84 24.07
CA THR A 14 -40.92 22.65 23.79
C THR A 14 -39.81 21.79 23.23
N LYS A 15 -39.65 20.57 23.74
CA LYS A 15 -38.57 19.64 23.35
C LYS A 15 -39.01 18.57 22.35
N GLY A 16 -40.33 18.30 22.28
CA GLY A 16 -40.85 17.31 21.35
C GLY A 16 -40.47 15.86 21.70
N TRP A 17 -40.19 15.08 20.69
CA TRP A 17 -39.75 13.68 20.79
C TRP A 17 -38.26 13.59 21.00
N ILE A 18 -37.82 12.89 22.05
CA ILE A 18 -36.41 12.68 22.39
C ILE A 18 -36.11 11.20 22.30
N PRO A 19 -35.00 10.77 21.64
CA PRO A 19 -34.59 9.38 21.69
C PRO A 19 -34.15 9.00 23.11
N LEU A 20 -34.66 7.88 23.60
CA LEU A 20 -34.34 7.34 24.93
C LEU A 20 -33.00 6.64 24.96
N GLU A 21 -32.64 6.03 23.87
CA GLU A 21 -31.40 5.34 23.67
C GLU A 21 -30.96 5.63 22.23
N ASP A 22 -29.83 6.21 22.10
CA ASP A 22 -29.12 6.20 20.84
C ASP A 22 -28.30 4.91 20.81
N ASP A 23 -28.95 3.78 20.59
CA ASP A 23 -28.32 2.52 20.24
C ASP A 23 -27.80 2.55 18.78
N VAL A 24 -27.73 3.73 18.18
CA VAL A 24 -26.79 3.95 17.12
C VAL A 24 -25.41 3.91 17.80
N VAL A 25 -24.92 2.70 18.06
CA VAL A 25 -23.54 2.46 17.77
C VAL A 25 -23.44 2.90 16.31
N ALA A 26 -23.15 4.18 16.12
CA ALA A 26 -22.64 4.62 14.85
C ALA A 26 -21.53 3.62 14.57
N ASP A 27 -21.72 2.77 13.58
CA ASP A 27 -20.56 2.18 12.91
C ASP A 27 -19.63 3.36 12.79
N GLU A 28 -18.55 3.34 13.58
CA GLU A 28 -17.62 4.47 13.59
C GLU A 28 -17.33 4.70 12.12
N PRO A 29 -17.68 5.85 11.55
CA PRO A 29 -17.68 5.99 10.10
C PRO A 29 -16.28 5.62 9.64
N ASP A 30 -16.17 4.70 8.69
CA ASP A 30 -14.88 4.34 8.12
C ASP A 30 -14.08 5.61 7.90
N PRO A 31 -12.83 5.68 8.38
CA PRO A 31 -12.04 6.88 8.22
C PRO A 31 -12.06 7.26 6.73
N PRO A 32 -12.28 8.54 6.40
CA PRO A 32 -12.37 8.96 5.02
C PRO A 32 -11.09 8.53 4.27
N PRO A 33 -11.21 8.09 3.02
CA PRO A 33 -10.05 7.64 2.26
C PRO A 33 -9.07 8.79 2.03
N THR A 34 -7.78 8.47 1.97
CA THR A 34 -6.72 9.47 1.81
C THR A 34 -6.85 10.20 0.47
N GLN A 35 -6.72 11.53 0.53
CA GLN A 35 -6.85 12.40 -0.64
C GLN A 35 -5.52 12.62 -1.37
N ARG A 36 -4.39 12.53 -0.67
CA ARG A 36 -3.04 12.74 -1.18
C ARG A 36 -2.21 11.49 -1.01
N ALA A 37 -1.13 11.39 -1.79
CA ALA A 37 -0.17 10.32 -1.64
C ALA A 37 1.27 10.86 -1.64
N ILE A 38 2.19 10.04 -1.14
CA ILE A 38 3.61 10.30 -1.16
C ILE A 38 4.34 9.11 -1.78
N LEU A 39 5.29 9.43 -2.67
CA LEU A 39 6.27 8.50 -3.22
C LEU A 39 7.62 8.82 -2.60
N GLY A 40 8.38 7.83 -2.13
CA GLY A 40 9.67 8.12 -1.50
C GLY A 40 10.70 7.02 -1.66
N TYR A 41 11.96 7.43 -1.52
CA TYR A 41 13.13 6.55 -1.54
C TYR A 41 13.33 5.85 -2.89
N GLY A 42 14.03 4.71 -2.88
CA GLY A 42 14.27 3.90 -4.08
C GLY A 42 15.70 3.97 -4.59
N ARG A 43 15.90 3.54 -5.83
CA ARG A 43 17.17 3.59 -6.57
C ARG A 43 16.98 4.39 -7.86
N ASN A 44 17.77 5.42 -8.05
CA ASN A 44 17.66 6.35 -9.19
C ASN A 44 18.35 5.83 -10.46
N THR A 45 18.32 6.61 -11.52
CA THR A 45 18.90 6.32 -12.83
C THR A 45 20.44 6.14 -12.79
N SER A 46 21.12 6.71 -11.81
CA SER A 46 22.55 6.51 -11.55
C SER A 46 22.86 5.30 -10.67
N ASN A 47 21.88 4.44 -10.40
CA ASN A 47 21.96 3.31 -9.48
C ASN A 47 22.23 3.68 -8.01
N ALA A 48 22.14 4.95 -7.64
CA ALA A 48 22.28 5.41 -6.27
C ALA A 48 20.95 5.21 -5.50
N LYS A 49 21.05 4.74 -4.26
CA LYS A 49 19.91 4.76 -3.33
C LYS A 49 19.64 6.22 -2.96
N VAL A 50 18.37 6.57 -2.89
CA VAL A 50 17.93 7.94 -2.58
C VAL A 50 16.93 7.96 -1.45
N ASN A 51 16.79 9.10 -0.81
CA ASN A 51 15.74 9.39 0.19
C ASN A 51 14.80 10.52 -0.29
N THR A 52 14.90 10.91 -1.55
CA THR A 52 14.02 11.90 -2.20
C THR A 52 12.56 11.46 -2.11
N SER A 53 11.66 12.41 -1.92
CA SER A 53 10.21 12.17 -1.94
C SER A 53 9.49 13.07 -2.93
N ASN A 54 8.30 12.66 -3.37
CA ASN A 54 7.39 13.45 -4.20
C ASN A 54 5.99 13.35 -3.61
N LEU A 55 5.34 14.48 -3.45
CA LEU A 55 3.94 14.53 -3.06
C LEU A 55 3.05 14.36 -4.29
N ILE A 56 1.96 13.66 -4.13
CA ILE A 56 0.93 13.43 -5.14
C ILE A 56 -0.34 14.09 -4.61
N ASN A 57 -0.88 15.02 -5.38
CA ASN A 57 -2.10 15.75 -4.98
C ASN A 57 -3.37 14.91 -5.23
N SER A 58 -4.52 15.42 -4.80
CA SER A 58 -5.83 14.77 -4.96
C SER A 58 -6.30 14.59 -6.42
N SER A 59 -5.61 15.20 -7.38
CA SER A 59 -5.83 15.02 -8.82
C SER A 59 -4.86 14.01 -9.45
N GLY A 60 -3.94 13.41 -8.66
CA GLY A 60 -2.95 12.44 -9.15
C GLY A 60 -1.72 13.08 -9.80
N VAL A 61 -1.53 14.39 -9.65
CA VAL A 61 -0.34 15.07 -10.17
C VAL A 61 0.82 14.86 -9.21
N VAL A 62 1.91 14.31 -9.72
CA VAL A 62 3.17 14.11 -8.98
C VAL A 62 3.96 15.42 -8.98
N GLY A 63 4.29 15.93 -7.80
CA GLY A 63 5.10 17.13 -7.63
C GLY A 63 6.59 16.88 -7.86
N ASN A 64 7.37 17.96 -7.87
CA ASN A 64 8.82 17.94 -7.98
C ASN A 64 9.48 17.12 -6.85
N ASP A 65 10.72 16.72 -7.08
CA ASP A 65 11.55 16.07 -6.06
C ASP A 65 11.75 16.99 -4.86
N VAL A 66 11.47 16.48 -3.68
CA VAL A 66 11.73 17.13 -2.39
C VAL A 66 12.97 16.46 -1.80
N THR A 67 13.90 17.27 -1.28
CA THR A 67 15.09 16.78 -0.59
C THR A 67 14.69 15.78 0.50
N GLY A 68 15.31 14.62 0.45
CA GLY A 68 14.94 13.52 1.32
C GLY A 68 15.37 13.71 2.77
N VAL A 69 14.63 13.03 3.65
CA VAL A 69 14.93 12.93 5.07
C VAL A 69 15.23 11.47 5.39
N GLY A 70 16.14 11.24 6.32
CA GLY A 70 16.56 9.90 6.76
C GLY A 70 17.51 9.21 5.80
N THR A 71 17.81 7.96 6.09
CA THR A 71 18.81 7.15 5.38
C THR A 71 18.29 6.68 4.02
N ALA A 72 19.03 6.97 2.96
CA ALA A 72 18.72 6.56 1.59
C ALA A 72 18.71 5.03 1.45
N ARG A 73 17.61 4.48 0.92
CA ARG A 73 17.39 3.03 0.79
C ARG A 73 16.39 2.67 -0.29
N ARG A 74 16.36 1.41 -0.69
CA ARG A 74 15.41 0.87 -1.67
C ARG A 74 14.70 -0.38 -1.15
N SER A 75 13.73 -0.87 -1.89
CA SER A 75 12.99 -2.10 -1.56
C SER A 75 12.37 -2.07 -0.15
N LEU A 76 11.93 -0.90 0.26
CA LEU A 76 11.24 -0.61 1.51
C LEU A 76 9.72 -0.75 1.30
N GLY A 77 8.98 -0.78 2.37
CA GLY A 77 7.51 -0.69 2.33
C GLY A 77 7.01 0.70 2.71
N ALA A 78 5.83 1.06 2.25
CA ALA A 78 5.09 2.22 2.71
C ALA A 78 3.62 1.85 2.91
N VAL A 79 3.00 2.40 3.95
CA VAL A 79 1.60 2.13 4.28
C VAL A 79 1.02 3.29 5.08
N SER A 80 -0.28 3.53 4.93
CA SER A 80 -1.02 4.50 5.76
C SER A 80 -1.19 3.97 7.19
N TYR A 81 -1.17 4.87 8.18
CA TYR A 81 -1.54 4.57 9.56
C TYR A 81 -2.29 5.77 10.16
N GLY A 82 -3.03 5.54 11.25
CA GLY A 82 -3.81 6.58 11.92
C GLY A 82 -4.84 7.24 11.01
N GLY A 83 -5.12 6.64 9.85
CA GLY A 83 -6.06 7.11 8.87
C GLY A 83 -5.52 8.18 7.91
N ASP A 84 -4.77 9.16 8.40
CA ASP A 84 -4.33 10.35 7.66
C ASP A 84 -2.81 10.50 7.54
N LYS A 85 -2.04 9.53 7.97
CA LYS A 85 -0.57 9.54 8.00
C LYS A 85 -0.01 8.35 7.22
N ALA A 86 1.29 8.38 6.93
CA ALA A 86 1.98 7.26 6.31
C ALA A 86 3.29 6.93 7.05
N ILE A 87 3.77 5.71 6.84
CA ILE A 87 5.04 5.25 7.38
C ILE A 87 5.82 4.55 6.28
N PHE A 88 7.08 4.91 6.11
CA PHE A 88 8.07 4.17 5.35
C PHE A 88 8.83 3.26 6.30
N GLY A 89 9.04 2.00 5.95
CA GLY A 89 9.76 1.10 6.85
C GLY A 89 10.61 0.05 6.15
N TYR A 90 11.63 -0.39 6.88
CA TYR A 90 12.56 -1.44 6.43
C TYR A 90 13.35 -1.03 5.18
N GLY A 91 13.78 -2.02 4.39
CA GLY A 91 14.46 -1.79 3.12
C GLY A 91 15.93 -2.19 3.11
N LEU A 92 16.61 -1.79 2.04
CA LEU A 92 18.00 -2.13 1.75
C LEU A 92 18.85 -0.87 1.58
N THR A 93 19.76 -0.65 2.51
CA THR A 93 20.95 0.20 2.38
C THR A 93 22.09 -0.63 1.79
N ASP A 94 23.27 -0.66 2.34
CA ASP A 94 24.30 -1.67 2.02
C ASP A 94 23.96 -3.00 2.72
N SER A 95 23.21 -2.94 3.80
CA SER A 95 22.59 -4.07 4.47
C SER A 95 21.08 -3.85 4.62
N ARG A 96 20.33 -4.90 4.93
CA ARG A 96 18.91 -4.77 5.24
C ARG A 96 18.74 -4.06 6.59
N VAL A 97 17.71 -3.25 6.69
CA VAL A 97 17.42 -2.43 7.87
C VAL A 97 15.96 -2.63 8.31
N SER A 98 15.68 -2.26 9.57
CA SER A 98 14.32 -2.26 10.13
C SER A 98 13.85 -0.85 10.53
N MET A 99 14.66 0.20 10.27
CA MET A 99 14.30 1.59 10.57
C MET A 99 13.04 2.05 9.86
N THR A 100 12.37 3.04 10.43
CA THR A 100 11.16 3.63 9.87
C THR A 100 11.24 5.15 9.82
N ASN A 101 10.43 5.77 8.95
CA ASN A 101 10.21 7.20 8.90
C ASN A 101 8.71 7.47 8.88
N LEU A 102 8.23 8.21 9.84
CA LEU A 102 6.83 8.62 9.90
C LEU A 102 6.59 9.78 8.94
N VAL A 103 5.44 9.80 8.31
CA VAL A 103 4.96 10.88 7.47
C VAL A 103 3.71 11.46 8.12
N ASN A 104 3.72 12.76 8.38
CA ASN A 104 2.55 13.42 8.96
C ASN A 104 1.46 13.68 7.91
N ASN A 105 0.31 14.17 8.32
CA ASN A 105 -0.82 14.48 7.44
C ASN A 105 -0.61 15.69 6.51
N SER A 106 0.53 16.36 6.59
CA SER A 106 0.98 17.38 5.63
C SER A 106 1.98 16.84 4.61
N GLY A 107 2.33 15.52 4.69
CA GLY A 107 3.30 14.88 3.80
C GLY A 107 4.76 15.11 4.16
N VAL A 108 5.04 15.60 5.36
CA VAL A 108 6.42 15.82 5.85
C VAL A 108 6.97 14.52 6.39
N VAL A 109 8.08 14.06 5.83
CA VAL A 109 8.81 12.87 6.26
C VAL A 109 9.67 13.22 7.48
N GLY A 110 9.52 12.46 8.56
CA GLY A 110 10.35 12.58 9.77
C GLY A 110 11.70 11.87 9.64
N SER A 111 12.62 12.17 10.56
CA SER A 111 13.92 11.50 10.68
C SER A 111 13.76 9.99 10.95
N ASP A 112 14.86 9.25 10.79
CA ASP A 112 14.89 7.81 11.06
C ASP A 112 14.51 7.53 12.53
N VAL A 113 13.57 6.59 12.68
CA VAL A 113 13.22 5.98 13.96
C VAL A 113 13.89 4.62 14.03
N SER A 114 14.50 4.29 15.17
CA SER A 114 15.15 2.99 15.39
C SER A 114 14.24 1.84 15.04
N GLY A 115 14.75 0.89 14.28
CA GLY A 115 13.97 -0.23 13.77
C GLY A 115 13.55 -1.21 14.85
N VAL A 116 12.41 -1.84 14.64
CA VAL A 116 11.87 -2.92 15.45
C VAL A 116 11.77 -4.18 14.60
N GLY A 117 12.13 -5.31 15.18
CA GLY A 117 12.07 -6.63 14.52
C GLY A 117 13.21 -6.88 13.53
N THR A 118 13.11 -7.98 12.82
CA THR A 118 14.10 -8.48 11.86
C THR A 118 14.23 -7.55 10.66
N ALA A 119 15.44 -7.08 10.40
CA ALA A 119 15.77 -6.26 9.23
C ALA A 119 15.46 -7.01 7.92
N ARG A 120 14.69 -6.40 7.01
CA ARG A 120 14.17 -7.02 5.78
C ARG A 120 14.08 -6.02 4.65
N SER A 121 14.05 -6.55 3.41
CA SER A 121 13.75 -5.79 2.19
C SER A 121 12.78 -6.55 1.29
N GLY A 122 12.17 -5.87 0.32
CA GLY A 122 11.22 -6.48 -0.59
C GLY A 122 9.95 -7.02 0.09
N LEU A 123 9.52 -6.39 1.15
CA LEU A 123 8.33 -6.74 1.94
C LEU A 123 7.08 -6.12 1.33
N GLY A 124 5.93 -6.70 1.63
CA GLY A 124 4.61 -6.14 1.33
C GLY A 124 4.03 -5.38 2.52
N THR A 125 3.08 -4.52 2.24
CA THR A 125 2.38 -3.71 3.24
C THR A 125 0.88 -3.70 2.98
N THR A 126 0.06 -3.61 4.04
CA THR A 126 -1.38 -3.40 3.96
C THR A 126 -1.89 -2.73 5.23
N THR A 127 -3.01 -2.04 5.15
CA THR A 127 -3.79 -1.67 6.33
C THR A 127 -4.74 -2.81 6.71
N TYR A 128 -5.21 -2.81 7.96
CA TYR A 128 -6.24 -3.71 8.48
C TYR A 128 -6.99 -3.03 9.63
N GLY A 129 -8.14 -3.57 10.03
CA GLY A 129 -9.00 -2.92 11.01
C GLY A 129 -9.55 -1.58 10.50
N THR A 130 -10.32 -0.88 11.32
CA THR A 130 -10.93 0.42 10.98
C THR A 130 -10.32 1.60 11.73
N THR A 131 -9.41 1.35 12.67
CA THR A 131 -8.82 2.39 13.53
C THR A 131 -7.40 2.81 13.07
N GLY A 132 -7.07 2.63 11.80
CA GLY A 132 -5.82 3.08 11.21
C GLY A 132 -4.61 2.22 11.54
N GLN A 133 -4.80 0.90 11.66
CA GLN A 133 -3.70 -0.06 11.82
C GLN A 133 -3.11 -0.45 10.46
N ALA A 134 -1.85 -0.82 10.48
CA ALA A 134 -1.11 -1.24 9.31
C ALA A 134 -0.18 -2.43 9.60
N MET A 135 0.43 -2.97 8.56
CA MET A 135 1.30 -4.13 8.66
C MET A 135 2.42 -4.08 7.64
N PHE A 136 3.61 -4.47 8.06
CA PHE A 136 4.72 -4.90 7.21
C PHE A 136 4.83 -6.42 7.28
N ALA A 137 4.89 -7.12 6.15
CA ALA A 137 4.97 -8.58 6.15
C ALA A 137 5.84 -9.15 5.04
N TYR A 138 6.33 -10.36 5.24
CA TYR A 138 7.18 -11.09 4.30
C TYR A 138 8.53 -10.39 4.05
N GLY A 139 9.12 -10.62 2.90
CA GLY A 139 10.40 -10.05 2.48
C GLY A 139 11.56 -11.01 2.66
N GLU A 140 12.78 -10.47 2.51
CA GLU A 140 14.04 -11.19 2.63
C GLU A 140 14.86 -10.60 3.78
N ASN A 141 15.36 -11.46 4.68
CA ASN A 141 16.13 -11.06 5.86
C ASN A 141 17.63 -10.93 5.55
N ALA A 142 18.45 -10.54 6.54
CA ALA A 142 19.88 -10.32 6.40
C ALA A 142 20.66 -11.57 5.91
N SER A 143 20.16 -12.78 6.16
CA SER A 143 20.74 -14.03 5.68
C SER A 143 20.26 -14.41 4.27
N SER A 144 19.61 -13.50 3.53
CA SER A 144 18.98 -13.75 2.22
C SER A 144 17.90 -14.84 2.23
N ALA A 145 17.34 -15.14 3.40
CA ALA A 145 16.23 -16.05 3.52
C ALA A 145 14.91 -15.28 3.37
N LYS A 146 14.01 -15.78 2.53
CA LYS A 146 12.63 -15.31 2.45
C LYS A 146 11.88 -15.73 3.70
N VAL A 147 11.07 -14.83 4.25
CA VAL A 147 10.38 -15.03 5.53
C VAL A 147 8.90 -14.71 5.42
N THR A 148 8.10 -15.24 6.34
CA THR A 148 6.68 -14.90 6.51
C THR A 148 6.46 -13.92 7.66
N THR A 149 7.52 -13.47 8.34
CA THR A 149 7.48 -12.56 9.48
C THR A 149 6.63 -11.34 9.19
N ARG A 150 5.82 -10.93 10.15
CA ARG A 150 5.04 -9.69 10.10
C ARG A 150 5.30 -8.82 11.31
N ASN A 151 5.15 -7.52 11.14
CA ASN A 151 5.16 -6.51 12.20
C ASN A 151 3.89 -5.66 12.06
N LEU A 152 3.09 -5.64 13.11
CA LEU A 152 1.90 -4.81 13.18
C LEU A 152 2.30 -3.36 13.47
N VAL A 153 1.57 -2.42 12.92
CA VAL A 153 1.71 -0.98 13.18
C VAL A 153 0.39 -0.49 13.77
N ASN A 154 0.44 0.13 14.93
CA ASN A 154 -0.75 0.70 15.54
C ASN A 154 -1.11 2.08 14.93
N SER A 155 -2.27 2.62 15.31
CA SER A 155 -2.76 3.92 14.83
C SER A 155 -1.87 5.13 15.20
N SER A 156 -0.89 4.96 16.07
CA SER A 156 0.12 5.98 16.40
C SER A 156 1.42 5.82 15.62
N GLY A 157 1.52 4.82 14.71
CA GLY A 157 2.72 4.55 13.91
C GLY A 157 3.80 3.75 14.65
N VAL A 158 3.49 3.16 15.80
CA VAL A 158 4.43 2.32 16.54
C VAL A 158 4.44 0.92 15.94
N VAL A 159 5.61 0.45 15.54
CA VAL A 159 5.83 -0.89 15.00
C VAL A 159 6.04 -1.88 16.14
N ALA A 160 5.28 -2.96 16.15
CA ALA A 160 5.41 -4.06 17.10
C ALA A 160 6.56 -5.00 16.71
N SER A 161 7.04 -5.80 17.67
CA SER A 161 8.03 -6.86 17.44
C SER A 161 7.52 -7.92 16.44
N ASP A 162 8.45 -8.75 15.96
CA ASP A 162 8.14 -9.82 15.02
C ASP A 162 7.08 -10.77 15.54
N SER A 163 6.17 -11.13 14.65
CA SER A 163 5.23 -12.23 14.82
C SER A 163 5.19 -13.09 13.56
N SER A 164 4.79 -14.34 13.72
CA SER A 164 4.72 -15.29 12.60
C SER A 164 3.60 -14.88 11.64
N GLY A 165 3.91 -14.88 10.35
CA GLY A 165 2.93 -14.88 9.27
C GLY A 165 2.58 -16.29 8.84
N ALA A 166 1.79 -16.43 7.79
CA ALA A 166 1.38 -17.70 7.20
C ALA A 166 1.69 -17.71 5.69
N GLY A 167 1.54 -18.88 5.08
CA GLY A 167 1.73 -19.07 3.64
C GLY A 167 3.19 -19.18 3.20
N THR A 168 3.41 -19.10 1.90
CA THR A 168 4.74 -19.23 1.28
C THR A 168 5.60 -18.00 1.54
N ALA A 169 6.78 -18.21 2.11
CA ALA A 169 7.77 -17.16 2.33
C ALA A 169 8.27 -16.60 0.98
N ARG A 170 8.16 -15.28 0.78
CA ARG A 170 8.47 -14.62 -0.49
C ARG A 170 8.86 -13.17 -0.31
N GLN A 171 9.46 -12.58 -1.34
CA GLN A 171 9.82 -11.16 -1.37
C GLN A 171 9.31 -10.50 -2.66
N VAL A 172 9.47 -9.18 -2.75
CA VAL A 172 9.02 -8.31 -3.87
C VAL A 172 7.56 -8.57 -4.26
N LEU A 173 6.76 -8.84 -3.26
CA LEU A 173 5.32 -8.95 -3.33
C LEU A 173 4.69 -7.56 -3.11
N ALA A 174 3.42 -7.45 -3.42
CA ALA A 174 2.66 -6.25 -3.07
C ALA A 174 1.50 -6.61 -2.13
N GLY A 175 0.96 -5.60 -1.46
CA GLY A 175 -0.23 -5.74 -0.65
C GLY A 175 -1.01 -4.44 -0.61
N ASN A 176 -2.31 -4.55 -0.35
CA ASN A 176 -3.20 -3.42 -0.14
C ASN A 176 -4.43 -3.84 0.67
N ALA A 177 -5.17 -2.88 1.18
CA ALA A 177 -6.47 -3.14 1.79
C ALA A 177 -7.56 -3.42 0.74
N TYR A 178 -8.56 -4.20 1.13
CA TYR A 178 -9.81 -4.40 0.40
C TYR A 178 -10.99 -4.52 1.40
N GLY A 179 -12.22 -4.47 0.91
CA GLY A 179 -13.40 -4.55 1.78
C GLY A 179 -13.36 -3.45 2.85
N VAL A 180 -13.80 -3.79 4.04
CA VAL A 180 -13.73 -2.93 5.23
C VAL A 180 -12.76 -3.56 6.23
N GLY A 181 -11.65 -2.90 6.48
CA GLY A 181 -10.64 -3.35 7.46
C GLY A 181 -9.95 -4.68 7.15
N LEU A 182 -9.95 -5.12 5.90
CA LEU A 182 -9.31 -6.34 5.43
C LEU A 182 -8.12 -6.00 4.53
N GLY A 183 -7.14 -6.89 4.50
CA GLY A 183 -5.95 -6.72 3.66
C GLY A 183 -5.65 -7.96 2.81
N ILE A 184 -4.83 -7.77 1.79
CA ILE A 184 -4.37 -8.85 0.92
C ILE A 184 -2.90 -8.63 0.55
N PHE A 185 -2.15 -9.72 0.51
CA PHE A 185 -0.84 -9.81 -0.11
C PHE A 185 -0.92 -10.74 -1.32
N ALA A 186 -0.31 -10.35 -2.44
CA ALA A 186 -0.30 -11.22 -3.62
C ALA A 186 1.01 -11.12 -4.39
N PHE A 187 1.24 -12.14 -5.23
CA PHE A 187 2.39 -12.25 -6.12
C PHE A 187 3.73 -12.32 -5.38
N GLY A 188 4.81 -11.92 -6.03
CA GLY A 188 6.16 -11.93 -5.49
C GLY A 188 7.01 -13.10 -5.98
N ASN A 189 8.29 -13.02 -5.67
CA ASN A 189 9.28 -14.04 -6.03
C ASN A 189 9.15 -15.25 -5.12
N ALA A 190 9.05 -16.44 -5.69
CA ALA A 190 8.87 -17.76 -5.08
C ALA A 190 7.42 -18.13 -4.68
N GLY A 191 6.46 -17.25 -4.82
CA GLY A 191 5.06 -17.52 -4.44
C GLY A 191 4.16 -18.06 -5.54
N GLY A 192 4.63 -18.19 -6.78
CA GLY A 192 3.82 -18.71 -7.88
C GLY A 192 2.50 -17.96 -8.13
N GLY A 193 2.41 -16.70 -7.75
CA GLY A 193 1.21 -15.88 -7.90
C GLY A 193 0.18 -16.02 -6.77
N VAL A 194 0.45 -16.78 -5.71
CA VAL A 194 -0.46 -16.96 -4.57
C VAL A 194 -0.85 -15.65 -3.91
N SER A 195 -2.00 -15.63 -3.25
CA SER A 195 -2.44 -14.55 -2.39
C SER A 195 -2.71 -15.02 -0.96
N ASN A 196 -2.62 -14.09 -0.01
CA ASN A 196 -2.95 -14.31 1.40
C ASN A 196 -3.85 -13.17 1.87
N LEU A 197 -5.03 -13.52 2.35
CA LEU A 197 -5.94 -12.56 2.95
C LEU A 197 -5.48 -12.21 4.36
N VAL A 198 -5.75 -10.98 4.76
CA VAL A 198 -5.49 -10.47 6.11
C VAL A 198 -6.81 -10.15 6.76
N SER A 199 -7.05 -10.72 7.92
CA SER A 199 -8.28 -10.51 8.68
C SER A 199 -8.34 -9.09 9.27
N PHE A 200 -9.51 -8.70 9.74
CA PHE A 200 -9.74 -7.46 10.47
C PHE A 200 -8.82 -7.28 11.70
N THR A 201 -8.33 -8.36 12.29
CA THR A 201 -7.39 -8.36 13.43
C THR A 201 -5.92 -8.50 13.02
N GLY A 202 -5.62 -8.38 11.72
CA GLY A 202 -4.27 -8.46 11.20
C GLY A 202 -3.67 -9.88 11.13
N VAL A 203 -4.50 -10.92 11.14
CA VAL A 203 -4.02 -12.31 10.97
C VAL A 203 -3.93 -12.62 9.48
N ILE A 204 -2.75 -13.07 9.03
CA ILE A 204 -2.50 -13.51 7.65
C ILE A 204 -3.00 -14.95 7.51
N ALA A 205 -3.85 -15.21 6.53
CA ALA A 205 -4.33 -16.55 6.17
C ALA A 205 -3.29 -17.34 5.35
N THR A 206 -3.47 -18.64 5.23
CA THR A 206 -2.68 -19.51 4.35
C THR A 206 -2.87 -19.12 2.89
N ASP A 207 -2.04 -19.68 2.01
CA ASP A 207 -2.06 -19.39 0.58
C ASP A 207 -3.41 -19.74 -0.06
N THR A 208 -3.91 -18.82 -0.87
CA THR A 208 -4.98 -19.05 -1.84
C THR A 208 -4.33 -19.26 -3.21
N SER A 209 -4.84 -20.23 -3.97
CA SER A 209 -4.33 -20.55 -5.30
C SER A 209 -4.19 -19.32 -6.18
N ALA A 210 -3.14 -19.33 -6.98
CA ALA A 210 -2.82 -18.24 -7.90
C ALA A 210 -3.95 -17.98 -8.92
N VAL A 211 -4.19 -16.70 -9.16
CA VAL A 211 -5.02 -16.23 -10.28
C VAL A 211 -4.19 -15.23 -11.09
N GLY A 212 -4.14 -15.42 -12.40
CA GLY A 212 -3.37 -14.57 -13.30
C GLY A 212 -1.88 -14.91 -13.35
N THR A 213 -1.14 -14.12 -14.12
CA THR A 213 0.29 -14.29 -14.37
C THR A 213 1.10 -14.05 -13.09
N SER A 214 1.87 -15.07 -12.69
CA SER A 214 2.82 -14.98 -11.58
C SER A 214 3.93 -13.97 -11.90
N ARG A 215 4.18 -13.02 -11.00
CA ARG A 215 5.17 -11.96 -11.22
C ARG A 215 5.75 -11.39 -9.93
N ALA A 216 6.96 -10.89 -10.02
CA ALA A 216 7.66 -10.16 -8.94
C ALA A 216 7.57 -8.65 -9.16
N GLY A 217 7.62 -7.87 -8.08
CA GLY A 217 7.67 -6.42 -8.12
C GLY A 217 6.44 -5.72 -8.70
N PRO A 218 5.21 -6.27 -8.58
CA PRO A 218 4.02 -5.51 -8.94
C PRO A 218 3.82 -4.35 -7.96
N GLY A 219 3.09 -3.32 -8.39
CA GLY A 219 2.48 -2.35 -7.49
C GLY A 219 1.10 -2.83 -7.05
N ALA A 220 0.61 -2.35 -5.90
CA ALA A 220 -0.76 -2.56 -5.45
C ALA A 220 -1.32 -1.28 -4.83
N ALA A 221 -2.57 -0.94 -5.15
CA ALA A 221 -3.27 0.21 -4.59
C ALA A 221 -4.79 -0.02 -4.54
N GLY A 222 -5.46 0.71 -3.65
CA GLY A 222 -6.91 0.73 -3.54
C GLY A 222 -7.53 1.73 -4.52
N TYR A 223 -8.70 1.39 -5.06
CA TYR A 223 -9.54 2.26 -5.88
C TYR A 223 -11.02 2.00 -5.57
N GLY A 224 -11.89 2.91 -5.97
CA GLY A 224 -13.31 2.79 -5.63
C GLY A 224 -13.53 2.63 -4.12
N THR A 225 -14.59 1.97 -3.74
CA THR A 225 -14.89 1.66 -2.34
C THR A 225 -14.54 0.22 -2.02
N GLY A 226 -13.47 0.00 -1.24
CA GLY A 226 -13.04 -1.32 -0.79
C GLY A 226 -12.54 -2.26 -1.90
N LEU A 227 -12.07 -1.73 -3.01
CA LEU A 227 -11.49 -2.48 -4.12
C LEU A 227 -9.98 -2.24 -4.18
N ALA A 228 -9.23 -3.22 -4.69
CA ALA A 228 -7.80 -3.08 -4.92
C ALA A 228 -7.39 -3.58 -6.30
N ILE A 229 -6.21 -3.18 -6.74
CA ILE A 229 -5.64 -3.58 -8.03
C ILE A 229 -4.15 -3.85 -7.86
N PHE A 230 -3.69 -4.94 -8.44
CA PHE A 230 -2.28 -5.25 -8.65
C PHE A 230 -1.96 -5.03 -10.12
N ALA A 231 -0.86 -4.34 -10.44
CA ALA A 231 -0.45 -4.18 -11.83
C ALA A 231 1.06 -4.14 -11.99
N PHE A 232 1.49 -4.35 -13.23
CA PHE A 232 2.89 -4.39 -13.62
C PHE A 232 3.66 -5.56 -12.97
N GLY A 233 4.97 -5.54 -13.06
CA GLY A 233 5.87 -6.53 -12.47
C GLY A 233 6.64 -7.32 -13.52
N GLU A 234 7.50 -8.21 -13.05
CA GLU A 234 8.33 -9.09 -13.86
C GLU A 234 7.79 -10.52 -13.80
N ALA A 235 7.31 -11.03 -14.92
CA ALA A 235 6.87 -12.40 -15.09
C ALA A 235 8.06 -13.33 -15.39
N ALA A 236 7.81 -14.62 -15.57
CA ALA A 236 8.83 -15.60 -15.91
C ALA A 236 9.55 -15.22 -17.22
N GLY A 237 10.86 -15.49 -17.29
CA GLY A 237 11.69 -15.17 -18.45
C GLY A 237 12.10 -13.71 -18.56
N SER A 238 12.03 -12.95 -17.45
CA SER A 238 12.33 -11.51 -17.40
C SER A 238 11.41 -10.66 -18.30
N ASP A 239 10.16 -11.11 -18.47
CA ASP A 239 9.12 -10.39 -19.20
C ASP A 239 8.50 -9.32 -18.25
N PHE A 240 8.78 -8.06 -18.52
CA PHE A 240 8.21 -6.94 -17.77
C PHE A 240 6.83 -6.63 -18.31
N THR A 241 5.84 -7.05 -17.54
CA THR A 241 4.43 -6.99 -17.95
C THR A 241 3.74 -5.72 -17.48
N ASN A 242 2.65 -5.38 -18.16
CA ASN A 242 1.74 -4.30 -17.79
C ASN A 242 0.33 -4.82 -17.44
N VAL A 243 0.14 -6.15 -17.29
CA VAL A 243 -1.14 -6.74 -16.91
C VAL A 243 -1.59 -6.26 -15.53
N SER A 244 -2.90 -6.26 -15.31
CA SER A 244 -3.48 -5.92 -14.01
C SER A 244 -4.48 -6.98 -13.55
N ASN A 245 -4.62 -7.12 -12.23
CA ASN A 245 -5.62 -7.98 -11.59
C ASN A 245 -6.38 -7.15 -10.55
N LYS A 246 -7.67 -7.06 -10.73
CA LYS A 246 -8.56 -6.41 -9.77
C LYS A 246 -8.85 -7.33 -8.60
N VAL A 247 -9.01 -6.76 -7.43
CA VAL A 247 -9.44 -7.47 -6.21
C VAL A 247 -10.84 -6.98 -5.86
N SER A 248 -11.75 -7.93 -5.71
CA SER A 248 -13.13 -7.63 -5.32
C SER A 248 -13.22 -7.17 -3.85
N PHE A 249 -14.36 -6.63 -3.47
CA PHE A 249 -14.68 -6.28 -2.08
C PHE A 249 -14.59 -7.49 -1.11
N THR A 250 -14.65 -8.71 -1.63
CA THR A 250 -14.52 -9.96 -0.85
C THR A 250 -13.13 -10.59 -0.92
N GLY A 251 -12.13 -9.89 -1.50
CA GLY A 251 -10.75 -10.35 -1.57
C GLY A 251 -10.46 -11.36 -2.70
N VAL A 252 -11.36 -11.53 -3.65
CA VAL A 252 -11.13 -12.40 -4.81
C VAL A 252 -10.28 -11.65 -5.84
N VAL A 253 -9.13 -12.22 -6.18
CA VAL A 253 -8.24 -11.73 -7.25
C VAL A 253 -8.81 -12.20 -8.59
N ALA A 254 -9.11 -11.27 -9.50
CA ALA A 254 -9.59 -11.57 -10.83
C ALA A 254 -8.44 -12.02 -11.75
N SER A 255 -8.79 -12.69 -12.87
CA SER A 255 -7.84 -13.02 -13.94
C SER A 255 -7.21 -11.78 -14.55
N ASP A 256 -6.14 -11.97 -15.32
CA ASP A 256 -5.41 -10.90 -15.98
C ASP A 256 -6.32 -10.05 -16.87
N THR A 257 -6.20 -8.74 -16.71
CA THR A 257 -6.71 -7.76 -17.66
C THR A 257 -5.52 -7.27 -18.49
N THR A 258 -5.70 -7.22 -19.81
CA THR A 258 -4.69 -6.69 -20.74
C THR A 258 -4.20 -5.33 -20.26
N GLY A 259 -2.89 -5.20 -20.18
CA GLY A 259 -2.25 -4.02 -19.63
C GLY A 259 -2.33 -2.80 -20.56
N VAL A 260 -2.23 -1.64 -19.94
CA VAL A 260 -2.09 -0.35 -20.62
C VAL A 260 -0.79 0.30 -20.15
N GLY A 261 -0.07 0.95 -21.05
CA GLY A 261 1.22 1.56 -20.77
C GLY A 261 2.40 0.57 -20.90
N THR A 262 3.57 1.06 -20.54
CA THR A 262 4.84 0.34 -20.71
C THR A 262 5.07 -0.65 -19.55
N GLY A 263 5.34 -1.92 -19.90
CA GLY A 263 5.67 -2.97 -18.95
C GLY A 263 6.93 -2.64 -18.14
N ARG A 264 6.87 -2.79 -16.83
CA ARG A 264 7.97 -2.49 -15.92
C ARG A 264 7.80 -3.19 -14.56
N ASN A 265 8.89 -3.36 -13.83
CA ASN A 265 8.87 -3.96 -12.50
C ASN A 265 9.20 -2.96 -11.39
N SER A 266 9.12 -3.42 -10.14
CA SER A 266 9.47 -2.64 -8.95
C SER A 266 8.76 -1.28 -8.87
N VAL A 267 7.49 -1.29 -9.23
CA VAL A 267 6.61 -0.12 -9.34
C VAL A 267 6.04 0.22 -7.97
N ALA A 268 6.11 1.48 -7.59
CA ALA A 268 5.40 1.99 -6.41
C ALA A 268 3.95 2.30 -6.75
N ALA A 269 3.04 2.12 -5.80
CA ALA A 269 1.63 2.43 -6.00
C ALA A 269 0.98 2.99 -4.74
N ALA A 270 0.00 3.86 -4.91
CA ALA A 270 -0.76 4.45 -3.81
C ALA A 270 -2.18 4.83 -4.25
N SER A 271 -3.08 4.92 -3.27
CA SER A 271 -4.40 5.53 -3.45
C SER A 271 -4.30 7.05 -3.34
N TYR A 272 -5.10 7.78 -4.12
CA TYR A 272 -5.24 9.25 -4.05
C TYR A 272 -6.67 9.66 -4.41
N GLY A 273 -7.04 10.91 -4.14
CA GLY A 273 -8.33 11.50 -4.51
C GLY A 273 -9.52 10.76 -3.91
N GLY A 274 -9.30 10.00 -2.85
CA GLY A 274 -10.32 9.26 -2.13
C GLY A 274 -10.72 7.91 -2.74
N ASP A 275 -10.74 7.81 -4.05
CA ASP A 275 -11.27 6.63 -4.76
C ASP A 275 -10.44 6.20 -5.99
N LYS A 276 -9.26 6.78 -6.18
CA LYS A 276 -8.39 6.55 -7.35
C LYS A 276 -7.04 6.01 -6.90
N ALA A 277 -6.29 5.46 -7.86
CA ALA A 277 -4.95 4.95 -7.61
C ALA A 277 -3.96 5.43 -8.66
N ILE A 278 -2.67 5.35 -8.32
CA ILE A 278 -1.56 5.68 -9.20
C ILE A 278 -0.47 4.63 -9.08
N PHE A 279 0.09 4.24 -10.21
CA PHE A 279 1.34 3.49 -10.32
C PHE A 279 2.44 4.44 -10.77
N SER A 280 3.59 4.42 -10.13
CA SER A 280 4.68 5.37 -10.38
C SER A 280 6.05 4.72 -10.37
N GLY A 281 6.91 5.17 -11.27
CA GLY A 281 8.28 4.70 -11.36
C GLY A 281 8.42 3.28 -11.85
N GLY A 282 9.52 2.66 -11.51
CA GLY A 282 9.87 1.28 -11.87
C GLY A 282 11.08 1.20 -12.79
N GLU A 283 11.43 -0.03 -13.16
CA GLU A 283 12.53 -0.35 -14.07
C GLU A 283 11.97 -1.00 -15.34
N LEU A 284 12.47 -0.61 -16.50
CA LEU A 284 12.18 -1.20 -17.79
C LEU A 284 13.05 -2.43 -18.04
N ALA A 285 12.68 -3.27 -18.99
CA ALA A 285 13.44 -4.47 -19.38
C ALA A 285 14.88 -4.18 -19.83
N ASN A 286 15.18 -2.97 -20.28
CA ASN A 286 16.53 -2.52 -20.64
C ASN A 286 17.35 -2.00 -19.43
N GLY A 287 16.83 -2.10 -18.21
CA GLY A 287 17.46 -1.63 -16.97
C GLY A 287 17.30 -0.13 -16.68
N ASN A 288 16.60 0.62 -17.53
CA ASN A 288 16.36 2.04 -17.32
C ASN A 288 15.29 2.28 -16.24
N LYS A 289 15.60 3.11 -15.27
CA LYS A 289 14.63 3.53 -14.26
C LYS A 289 13.85 4.73 -14.78
N VAL A 290 12.55 4.66 -14.62
CA VAL A 290 11.62 5.64 -15.14
C VAL A 290 10.83 6.31 -14.02
N GLY A 291 10.33 7.50 -14.28
CA GLY A 291 9.44 8.20 -13.37
C GLY A 291 8.00 8.27 -13.89
N MET A 292 7.69 7.65 -15.03
CA MET A 292 6.35 7.65 -15.62
C MET A 292 5.30 7.12 -14.66
N THR A 293 4.07 7.57 -14.84
CA THR A 293 2.94 7.19 -14.00
C THR A 293 1.76 6.69 -14.84
N ASN A 294 0.93 5.85 -14.24
CA ASN A 294 -0.36 5.46 -14.79
C ASN A 294 -1.42 5.71 -13.72
N LEU A 295 -2.38 6.53 -14.05
CA LEU A 295 -3.53 6.78 -13.19
C LEU A 295 -4.53 5.64 -13.30
N VAL A 296 -5.23 5.36 -12.22
CA VAL A 296 -6.31 4.37 -12.16
C VAL A 296 -7.59 5.07 -11.76
N SER A 297 -8.63 4.89 -12.56
CA SER A 297 -9.94 5.45 -12.26
C SER A 297 -10.59 4.76 -11.05
N ASN A 298 -11.68 5.34 -10.54
CA ASN A 298 -12.49 4.74 -9.47
C ASN A 298 -13.24 3.46 -9.90
N THR A 299 -13.16 3.08 -11.18
CA THR A 299 -13.65 1.79 -11.71
C THR A 299 -12.53 0.80 -12.01
N GLY A 300 -11.29 1.16 -11.61
CA GLY A 300 -10.11 0.32 -11.79
C GLY A 300 -9.63 0.22 -13.25
N VAL A 301 -9.83 1.25 -14.04
CA VAL A 301 -9.27 1.35 -15.41
C VAL A 301 -7.91 2.02 -15.32
N VAL A 302 -6.86 1.31 -15.74
CA VAL A 302 -5.50 1.84 -15.83
C VAL A 302 -5.38 2.69 -17.09
N ALA A 303 -4.93 3.94 -16.93
CA ALA A 303 -4.69 4.86 -18.05
C ALA A 303 -3.31 4.64 -18.68
N SER A 304 -3.09 5.20 -19.87
CA SER A 304 -1.79 5.23 -20.56
C SER A 304 -0.73 5.97 -19.74
N ASP A 305 0.53 5.79 -20.13
CA ASP A 305 1.68 6.44 -19.48
C ASP A 305 1.57 7.96 -19.52
N VAL A 306 1.83 8.58 -18.36
CA VAL A 306 2.00 10.01 -18.20
C VAL A 306 3.46 10.28 -17.89
N SER A 307 4.07 11.23 -18.61
CA SER A 307 5.45 11.65 -18.38
C SER A 307 5.62 12.18 -16.95
N ALA A 308 6.69 11.78 -16.30
CA ALA A 308 6.95 12.17 -14.93
C ALA A 308 7.66 13.52 -14.82
N VAL A 309 7.38 14.23 -13.74
CA VAL A 309 8.15 15.35 -13.23
C VAL A 309 9.25 14.85 -12.26
N ALA A 310 8.98 13.74 -11.57
CA ALA A 310 9.89 13.12 -10.62
C ALA A 310 11.08 12.42 -11.31
N THR A 311 12.24 12.42 -10.67
CA THR A 311 13.40 11.63 -11.10
C THR A 311 13.04 10.15 -11.18
N GLY A 312 13.39 9.49 -12.29
CA GLY A 312 13.16 8.07 -12.50
C GLY A 312 13.81 7.21 -11.41
N ARG A 313 13.05 6.30 -10.82
CA ARG A 313 13.53 5.37 -9.79
C ARG A 313 12.70 4.11 -9.71
N GLU A 314 13.33 3.04 -9.24
CA GLU A 314 12.73 1.75 -8.96
C GLU A 314 12.76 1.41 -7.48
N ALA A 315 12.01 0.39 -7.08
CA ALA A 315 12.00 -0.12 -5.71
C ALA A 315 11.81 1.00 -4.65
N ALA A 316 11.13 2.06 -5.06
CA ALA A 316 10.57 3.08 -4.21
C ALA A 316 9.29 2.55 -3.54
N ALA A 317 8.79 3.24 -2.55
CA ALA A 317 7.52 2.93 -1.92
C ALA A 317 6.58 4.14 -1.98
N ALA A 318 5.27 3.88 -2.00
CA ALA A 318 4.27 4.94 -1.97
C ALA A 318 3.10 4.56 -1.06
N SER A 319 2.45 5.57 -0.51
CA SER A 319 1.27 5.40 0.34
C SER A 319 0.40 6.64 0.30
N GLY A 320 -0.90 6.46 0.50
CA GLY A 320 -1.82 7.56 0.74
C GLY A 320 -1.60 8.20 2.11
N TYR A 321 -1.88 9.49 2.21
CA TYR A 321 -1.91 10.25 3.46
C TYR A 321 -2.90 11.43 3.32
N SER A 322 -3.25 12.10 4.44
CA SER A 322 -4.16 13.25 4.50
C SER A 322 -5.61 12.95 4.07
N TYR A 323 -6.54 13.46 4.84
CA TYR A 323 -7.96 13.51 4.46
C TYR A 323 -8.32 14.79 3.69
N SER A 324 -7.40 15.75 3.60
CA SER A 324 -7.58 17.01 2.86
C SER A 324 -7.11 16.86 1.41
N ALA A 325 -7.91 17.39 0.48
CA ALA A 325 -7.57 17.45 -0.93
C ALA A 325 -6.43 18.43 -1.24
#